data_f55fb0c6f207ef6b7c8afb7bb4a18462
#
_entry.id   f55fb0c6f207ef6b7c8afb7bb4a18462
#
_cell.length_a   1.000
_cell.length_b   1.000
_cell.length_c   1.000
_cell.angle_alpha   90.00
_cell.angle_beta   90.00
_cell.angle_gamma   90.00
#
_symmetry.space_group_name_H-M   'P 1'
#
loop_
_entity.id
_entity.type
_entity.pdbx_description
1 polymer ?
#
loop_
_entity_poly.entity_id
_entity_poly.type
_entity_poly.pdbx_seq_one_letter_code
_entity_poly.pdbx_strand_id
1 'polypeptide(L)'
;MSSFLPPSERNWWSTPVGKQEVIWIGIALVWCLIMFLMMPYWHIYGKQNLSNEAYQTTPQRFQSRVDEMVAKYKIGEQAGIPIVKPPAGSDVYMLGRLWQWYPILELEKDQSYRLHLSSMDWNHGFSLQPVNINLQILPGYETVITVAPDKAGEYTVVCNEFCGIGHHLMLGKIFVREN
;
A
#
# COMPACT_ATOMS: atom_id res chain seq x y z
N MET A 1 -26.57 -36.88 11.17
CA MET A 1 -25.93 -37.43 12.36
C MET A 1 -25.58 -36.29 13.28
N SER A 2 -25.96 -36.39 14.58
CA SER A 2 -25.66 -35.32 15.54
C SER A 2 -24.18 -35.38 15.90
N SER A 3 -23.46 -34.28 15.72
CA SER A 3 -22.04 -34.13 16.11
C SER A 3 -21.81 -34.22 17.64
N PHE A 4 -22.87 -34.33 18.41
CA PHE A 4 -22.82 -34.44 19.88
C PHE A 4 -22.93 -35.88 20.40
N LEU A 5 -23.10 -36.88 19.53
CA LEU A 5 -23.09 -38.27 19.96
C LEU A 5 -21.64 -38.74 20.03
N PRO A 6 -21.25 -39.40 21.13
CA PRO A 6 -19.94 -40.02 21.21
C PRO A 6 -19.78 -41.05 20.09
N PRO A 7 -18.55 -41.27 19.57
CA PRO A 7 -18.31 -42.30 18.60
C PRO A 7 -18.76 -43.67 19.12
N SER A 8 -19.33 -44.47 18.23
CA SER A 8 -19.88 -45.81 18.58
C SER A 8 -18.82 -46.77 19.10
N GLU A 9 -17.57 -46.54 18.79
CA GLU A 9 -16.43 -47.36 19.19
C GLU A 9 -15.40 -46.58 20.01
N ARG A 10 -14.88 -47.19 21.06
CA ARG A 10 -13.88 -46.57 21.94
C ARG A 10 -12.55 -46.28 21.29
N ASN A 11 -12.25 -46.98 20.19
CA ASN A 11 -10.96 -46.94 19.48
C ASN A 11 -11.07 -46.37 18.05
N TRP A 12 -12.02 -45.43 17.81
CA TRP A 12 -12.24 -44.83 16.50
C TRP A 12 -10.98 -44.21 15.90
N TRP A 13 -10.03 -43.72 16.69
CA TRP A 13 -8.75 -43.16 16.26
C TRP A 13 -7.75 -44.22 15.75
N SER A 14 -7.94 -45.49 16.03
CA SER A 14 -7.11 -46.59 15.58
C SER A 14 -7.72 -47.36 14.39
N THR A 15 -8.88 -46.91 13.91
CA THR A 15 -9.52 -47.50 12.74
C THR A 15 -8.65 -47.24 11.51
N PRO A 16 -8.31 -48.26 10.69
CA PRO A 16 -7.51 -48.05 9.49
C PRO A 16 -8.16 -47.05 8.52
N VAL A 17 -7.35 -46.14 8.01
CA VAL A 17 -7.78 -45.09 7.09
C VAL A 17 -8.33 -45.73 5.81
N GLY A 18 -9.55 -45.38 5.40
CA GLY A 18 -10.18 -45.86 4.19
C GLY A 18 -9.55 -45.26 2.90
N LYS A 19 -9.74 -45.97 1.77
CA LYS A 19 -9.19 -45.50 0.47
C LYS A 19 -9.62 -44.07 0.12
N GLN A 20 -10.86 -43.71 0.40
CA GLN A 20 -11.37 -42.34 0.14
C GLN A 20 -10.68 -41.31 1.03
N GLU A 21 -10.41 -41.63 2.29
CA GLU A 21 -9.67 -40.76 3.21
C GLU A 21 -8.23 -40.54 2.77
N VAL A 22 -7.55 -41.62 2.31
CA VAL A 22 -6.18 -41.49 1.73
C VAL A 22 -6.17 -40.57 0.52
N ILE A 23 -7.18 -40.67 -0.37
CA ILE A 23 -7.31 -39.76 -1.52
C ILE A 23 -7.48 -38.30 -1.06
N TRP A 24 -8.38 -38.06 -0.11
CA TRP A 24 -8.60 -36.71 0.42
C TRP A 24 -7.37 -36.14 1.11
N ILE A 25 -6.69 -36.94 1.91
CA ILE A 25 -5.43 -36.56 2.56
C ILE A 25 -4.38 -36.21 1.48
N GLY A 26 -4.30 -37.01 0.41
CA GLY A 26 -3.39 -36.75 -0.71
C GLY A 26 -3.70 -35.41 -1.40
N ILE A 27 -4.97 -35.16 -1.70
CA ILE A 27 -5.42 -33.90 -2.31
C ILE A 27 -5.10 -32.72 -1.39
N ALA A 28 -5.43 -32.82 -0.11
CA ALA A 28 -5.16 -31.77 0.87
C ALA A 28 -3.66 -31.50 1.02
N LEU A 29 -2.83 -32.56 1.03
CA LEU A 29 -1.38 -32.41 1.08
C LEU A 29 -0.81 -31.69 -0.14
N VAL A 30 -1.24 -32.09 -1.35
CA VAL A 30 -0.81 -31.42 -2.59
C VAL A 30 -1.21 -29.97 -2.57
N TRP A 31 -2.44 -29.65 -2.18
CA TRP A 31 -2.91 -28.26 -2.07
C TRP A 31 -2.11 -27.47 -1.04
N CYS A 32 -1.86 -28.06 0.13
CA CYS A 32 -1.03 -27.44 1.17
C CYS A 32 0.37 -27.12 0.67
N LEU A 33 0.99 -28.06 -0.07
CA LEU A 33 2.32 -27.83 -0.67
C LEU A 33 2.30 -26.73 -1.72
N ILE A 34 1.28 -26.65 -2.56
CA ILE A 34 1.12 -25.55 -3.53
C ILE A 34 1.03 -24.21 -2.80
N MET A 35 0.15 -24.11 -1.81
CA MET A 35 -0.02 -22.86 -1.05
C MET A 35 1.24 -22.48 -0.28
N PHE A 36 1.92 -23.45 0.33
CA PHE A 36 3.18 -23.22 1.03
C PHE A 36 4.29 -22.73 0.11
N LEU A 37 4.47 -23.35 -1.06
CA LEU A 37 5.49 -22.99 -2.04
C LEU A 37 5.18 -21.65 -2.75
N MET A 38 3.91 -21.26 -2.83
CA MET A 38 3.52 -19.97 -3.36
C MET A 38 4.08 -18.80 -2.53
N MET A 39 4.19 -18.94 -1.21
CA MET A 39 4.71 -17.86 -0.36
C MET A 39 6.17 -17.50 -0.67
N PRO A 40 7.17 -18.43 -0.64
CA PRO A 40 8.53 -18.09 -1.03
C PRO A 40 8.64 -17.69 -2.50
N TYR A 41 7.83 -18.29 -3.40
CA TYR A 41 7.78 -17.87 -4.79
C TYR A 41 7.45 -16.38 -4.94
N TRP A 42 6.36 -15.92 -4.31
CA TRP A 42 5.97 -14.52 -4.34
C TRP A 42 6.93 -13.61 -3.59
N HIS A 43 7.61 -14.12 -2.56
CA HIS A 43 8.65 -13.38 -1.87
C HIS A 43 9.85 -13.07 -2.77
N ILE A 44 10.24 -14.03 -3.62
CA ILE A 44 11.41 -13.92 -4.51
C ILE A 44 11.06 -13.18 -5.81
N TYR A 45 9.92 -13.50 -6.41
CA TYR A 45 9.55 -13.03 -7.75
C TYR A 45 8.45 -11.96 -7.73
N GLY A 46 7.76 -11.78 -6.62
CA GLY A 46 6.73 -10.74 -6.46
C GLY A 46 7.37 -9.35 -6.41
N LYS A 47 6.83 -8.43 -7.21
CA LYS A 47 7.25 -7.01 -7.20
C LYS A 47 6.47 -6.24 -6.14
N GLN A 48 6.55 -6.64 -4.88
CA GLN A 48 5.93 -5.91 -3.78
C GLN A 48 6.95 -4.94 -3.18
N ASN A 49 6.49 -3.74 -2.85
CA ASN A 49 7.30 -2.80 -2.11
C ASN A 49 7.40 -3.25 -0.64
N LEU A 50 8.56 -3.81 -0.28
CA LEU A 50 8.82 -4.32 1.07
C LEU A 50 9.41 -3.26 2.02
N SER A 51 9.75 -2.07 1.51
CA SER A 51 10.32 -0.99 2.31
C SER A 51 9.24 -0.19 3.03
N ASN A 52 8.71 -0.73 4.09
CA ASN A 52 7.87 0.00 5.02
C ASN A 52 8.76 0.58 6.12
N GLU A 53 9.32 1.74 5.86
CA GLU A 53 9.96 2.53 6.90
C GLU A 53 8.88 3.41 7.54
N ALA A 54 8.87 3.48 8.87
CA ALA A 54 7.96 4.34 9.61
C ALA A 54 8.72 5.07 10.72
N TYR A 55 8.51 6.38 10.79
CA TYR A 55 9.17 7.25 11.76
C TYR A 55 8.13 8.06 12.53
N GLN A 56 8.44 8.40 13.76
CA GLN A 56 7.64 9.37 14.52
C GLN A 56 7.95 10.78 14.04
N THR A 57 6.92 11.55 13.80
CA THR A 57 7.00 12.97 13.44
C THR A 57 5.85 13.74 14.07
N THR A 58 5.83 15.06 13.93
CA THR A 58 4.63 15.85 14.24
C THR A 58 4.00 16.33 12.93
N PRO A 59 2.67 16.49 12.85
CA PRO A 59 2.03 17.01 11.66
C PRO A 59 2.65 18.33 11.17
N GLN A 60 2.95 19.23 12.08
CA GLN A 60 3.56 20.53 11.77
C GLN A 60 4.97 20.40 11.18
N ARG A 61 5.79 19.50 11.74
CA ARG A 61 7.15 19.25 11.23
C ARG A 61 7.10 18.64 9.83
N PHE A 62 6.16 17.72 9.60
CA PHE A 62 5.99 17.13 8.29
C PHE A 62 5.49 18.17 7.28
N GLN A 63 4.51 18.99 7.65
CA GLN A 63 4.03 20.11 6.84
C GLN A 63 5.17 21.04 6.42
N SER A 64 6.06 21.43 7.34
CA SER A 64 7.22 22.28 7.00
C SER A 64 8.10 21.68 5.91
N ARG A 65 8.37 20.36 5.97
CA ARG A 65 9.15 19.69 4.91
C ARG A 65 8.44 19.69 3.56
N VAL A 66 7.11 19.50 3.57
CA VAL A 66 6.30 19.58 2.35
C VAL A 66 6.37 21.00 1.77
N ASP A 67 6.22 22.03 2.62
CA ASP A 67 6.26 23.43 2.19
C ASP A 67 7.65 23.82 1.65
N GLU A 68 8.73 23.35 2.28
CA GLU A 68 10.10 23.52 1.78
C GLU A 68 10.28 22.88 0.39
N MET A 69 9.79 21.66 0.20
CA MET A 69 9.83 20.97 -1.09
C MET A 69 9.01 21.75 -2.15
N VAL A 70 7.82 22.21 -1.78
CA VAL A 70 6.97 23.01 -2.67
C VAL A 70 7.66 24.33 -3.05
N ALA A 71 8.21 25.05 -2.09
CA ALA A 71 8.92 26.30 -2.35
C ALA A 71 10.12 26.11 -3.32
N LYS A 72 10.78 24.95 -3.22
CA LYS A 72 11.99 24.67 -4.01
C LYS A 72 11.70 24.12 -5.40
N TYR A 73 10.65 23.31 -5.55
CA TYR A 73 10.45 22.52 -6.78
C TYR A 73 9.10 22.76 -7.45
N LYS A 74 8.36 23.82 -7.08
CA LYS A 74 7.09 24.17 -7.75
C LYS A 74 7.33 24.55 -9.20
N ILE A 75 6.64 23.86 -10.12
CA ILE A 75 6.68 24.13 -11.57
C ILE A 75 5.35 24.66 -12.10
N GLY A 76 4.27 24.52 -11.36
CA GLY A 76 2.93 24.92 -11.78
C GLY A 76 1.90 24.75 -10.69
N GLU A 77 0.63 24.81 -11.11
CA GLU A 77 -0.51 24.65 -10.20
C GLU A 77 -1.72 24.08 -10.96
N GLN A 78 -2.48 23.21 -10.33
CA GLN A 78 -3.74 22.68 -10.85
C GLN A 78 -4.81 22.72 -9.77
N ALA A 79 -5.92 23.39 -10.05
CA ALA A 79 -7.04 23.56 -9.12
C ALA A 79 -6.63 24.09 -7.73
N GLY A 80 -5.69 25.01 -7.66
CA GLY A 80 -5.19 25.57 -6.41
C GLY A 80 -4.17 24.70 -5.67
N ILE A 81 -3.77 23.56 -6.26
CA ILE A 81 -2.77 22.66 -5.68
C ILE A 81 -1.46 22.79 -6.47
N PRO A 82 -0.32 23.08 -5.81
CA PRO A 82 0.96 23.19 -6.50
C PRO A 82 1.37 21.84 -7.10
N ILE A 83 1.96 21.92 -8.30
CA ILE A 83 2.65 20.81 -8.95
C ILE A 83 4.14 20.99 -8.69
N VAL A 84 4.78 19.95 -8.16
CA VAL A 84 6.21 19.95 -7.84
C VAL A 84 6.95 18.89 -8.63
N LYS A 85 8.14 19.24 -9.14
CA LYS A 85 9.03 18.32 -9.85
C LYS A 85 10.35 18.19 -9.09
N PRO A 86 10.43 17.34 -8.09
CA PRO A 86 11.67 17.08 -7.38
C PRO A 86 12.63 16.27 -8.25
N PRO A 87 13.97 16.40 -8.04
CA PRO A 87 14.96 15.66 -8.81
C PRO A 87 14.86 14.14 -8.56
N ALA A 88 15.25 13.36 -9.57
CA ALA A 88 15.36 11.92 -9.49
C ALA A 88 16.23 11.46 -8.30
N GLY A 89 15.84 10.39 -7.63
CA GLY A 89 16.55 9.84 -6.47
C GLY A 89 16.35 10.60 -5.16
N SER A 90 15.55 11.67 -5.15
CA SER A 90 15.31 12.48 -3.96
C SER A 90 14.20 11.94 -3.06
N ASP A 91 14.18 12.46 -1.83
CA ASP A 91 13.03 12.35 -0.94
C ASP A 91 11.91 13.26 -1.45
N VAL A 92 10.70 12.72 -1.56
CA VAL A 92 9.51 13.44 -2.00
C VAL A 92 8.41 13.28 -0.96
N TYR A 93 7.65 14.33 -0.71
CA TYR A 93 6.70 14.38 0.39
C TYR A 93 5.29 14.60 -0.14
N MET A 94 4.33 13.82 0.39
CA MET A 94 2.91 14.04 0.15
C MET A 94 2.13 13.95 1.46
N LEU A 95 1.26 14.90 1.67
CA LEU A 95 0.49 15.08 2.89
C LEU A 95 -0.99 14.85 2.62
N GLY A 96 -1.62 14.00 3.44
CA GLY A 96 -3.07 13.90 3.54
C GLY A 96 -3.63 14.94 4.50
N ARG A 97 -4.67 15.64 4.09
CA ARG A 97 -5.47 16.53 4.95
C ARG A 97 -6.92 16.52 4.48
N LEU A 98 -7.86 16.91 5.28
CA LEU A 98 -9.30 16.92 4.97
C LEU A 98 -9.61 17.89 3.81
N TRP A 99 -9.96 17.47 2.67
CA TRP A 99 -10.08 16.17 2.01
C TRP A 99 -9.24 16.25 0.73
N GLN A 100 -7.93 16.41 0.91
CA GLN A 100 -7.00 16.76 -0.17
C GLN A 100 -5.68 16.02 0.02
N TRP A 101 -5.09 15.59 -1.08
CA TRP A 101 -3.69 15.22 -1.17
C TRP A 101 -2.86 16.43 -1.61
N TYR A 102 -1.73 16.69 -0.95
CA TYR A 102 -0.91 17.87 -1.19
C TYR A 102 0.59 17.54 -1.10
N PRO A 103 1.43 18.01 -2.06
CA PRO A 103 1.11 18.60 -3.36
C PRO A 103 0.78 17.55 -4.43
N ILE A 104 0.59 17.96 -5.69
CA ILE A 104 0.66 17.10 -6.86
C ILE A 104 2.13 16.88 -7.19
N LEU A 105 2.55 15.62 -7.39
CA LEU A 105 3.91 15.28 -7.75
C LEU A 105 4.03 15.07 -9.26
N GLU A 106 5.10 15.58 -9.86
CA GLU A 106 5.56 15.20 -11.20
C GLU A 106 6.88 14.44 -11.06
N LEU A 107 6.88 13.16 -11.44
CA LEU A 107 8.01 12.25 -11.33
C LEU A 107 8.48 11.84 -12.74
N GLU A 108 9.72 11.42 -12.85
CA GLU A 108 10.29 10.90 -14.08
C GLU A 108 10.19 9.38 -14.12
N LYS A 109 9.85 8.84 -15.28
CA LYS A 109 9.77 7.42 -15.52
C LYS A 109 11.12 6.75 -15.29
N ASP A 110 11.09 5.51 -14.81
CA ASP A 110 12.26 4.65 -14.51
C ASP A 110 13.24 5.26 -13.49
N GLN A 111 12.81 6.31 -12.77
CA GLN A 111 13.58 6.90 -11.68
C GLN A 111 13.02 6.46 -10.33
N SER A 112 13.90 6.28 -9.35
CA SER A 112 13.51 5.88 -8.00
C SER A 112 13.36 7.11 -7.10
N TYR A 113 12.32 7.11 -6.26
CA TYR A 113 12.06 8.17 -5.29
C TYR A 113 11.71 7.55 -3.94
N ARG A 114 12.10 8.20 -2.87
CA ARG A 114 11.60 7.88 -1.53
C ARG A 114 10.38 8.75 -1.25
N LEU A 115 9.20 8.15 -1.31
CA LEU A 115 7.94 8.85 -1.08
C LEU A 115 7.58 8.79 0.40
N HIS A 116 7.62 9.94 1.03
CA HIS A 116 7.27 10.18 2.42
C HIS A 116 5.80 10.61 2.51
N LEU A 117 5.05 9.92 3.34
CA LEU A 117 3.61 10.08 3.50
C LEU A 117 3.26 10.32 4.97
N SER A 118 2.43 11.31 5.24
CA SER A 118 1.88 11.57 6.57
C SER A 118 0.52 12.26 6.48
N SER A 119 -0.15 12.40 7.62
CA SER A 119 -1.43 13.10 7.73
C SER A 119 -1.33 14.30 8.68
N MET A 120 -2.09 15.36 8.36
CA MET A 120 -2.24 16.52 9.25
C MET A 120 -3.26 16.30 10.35
N ASP A 121 -4.29 15.49 10.10
CA ASP A 121 -5.53 15.51 10.87
C ASP A 121 -6.03 14.11 11.24
N TRP A 122 -6.51 13.36 10.28
CA TRP A 122 -7.17 12.07 10.51
C TRP A 122 -6.38 10.94 9.85
N ASN A 123 -6.83 9.71 10.09
CA ASN A 123 -6.38 8.57 9.33
C ASN A 123 -6.91 8.64 7.90
N HIS A 124 -6.01 8.51 6.92
CA HIS A 124 -6.34 8.40 5.49
C HIS A 124 -5.76 7.12 4.91
N GLY A 125 -6.42 6.57 3.90
CA GLY A 125 -5.87 5.49 3.10
C GLY A 125 -5.20 6.03 1.85
N PHE A 126 -3.92 5.78 1.66
CA PHE A 126 -3.21 6.12 0.42
C PHE A 126 -3.25 4.92 -0.51
N SER A 127 -4.07 4.98 -1.55
CA SER A 127 -4.15 3.98 -2.60
C SER A 127 -3.75 4.60 -3.93
N LEU A 128 -2.62 4.15 -4.49
CA LEU A 128 -2.10 4.66 -5.76
C LEU A 128 -2.55 3.79 -6.92
N GLN A 129 -3.35 4.36 -7.83
CA GLN A 129 -3.91 3.67 -8.97
C GLN A 129 -3.20 4.05 -10.27
N PRO A 130 -2.91 3.09 -11.18
CA PRO A 130 -3.28 1.66 -11.16
C PRO A 130 -2.25 0.74 -10.48
N VAL A 131 -1.37 1.27 -9.65
CA VAL A 131 -0.32 0.51 -8.95
C VAL A 131 -0.90 -0.15 -7.71
N ASN A 132 -0.41 -1.34 -7.35
CA ASN A 132 -0.86 -2.04 -6.14
C ASN A 132 -0.09 -1.53 -4.90
N ILE A 133 -0.22 -0.23 -4.62
CA ILE A 133 0.28 0.39 -3.40
C ILE A 133 -0.90 0.87 -2.58
N ASN A 134 -1.01 0.37 -1.36
CA ASN A 134 -2.07 0.71 -0.43
C ASN A 134 -1.52 0.77 0.99
N LEU A 135 -1.64 1.94 1.62
CA LEU A 135 -1.06 2.24 2.92
C LEU A 135 -2.04 3.05 3.76
N GLN A 136 -2.04 2.80 5.04
CA GLN A 136 -2.72 3.63 6.02
C GLN A 136 -1.79 4.74 6.47
N ILE A 137 -2.26 5.98 6.48
CA ILE A 137 -1.48 7.17 6.83
C ILE A 137 -2.09 7.83 8.06
N LEU A 138 -1.27 7.97 9.09
CA LEU A 138 -1.67 8.44 10.41
C LEU A 138 -1.00 9.78 10.75
N PRO A 139 -1.69 10.68 11.43
CA PRO A 139 -1.02 11.84 12.03
C PRO A 139 -0.03 11.39 13.11
N GLY A 140 1.11 12.07 13.17
CA GLY A 140 2.19 11.74 14.11
C GLY A 140 3.16 10.66 13.63
N TYR A 141 2.90 10.06 12.45
CA TYR A 141 3.77 9.08 11.82
C TYR A 141 4.08 9.47 10.38
N GLU A 142 5.30 9.22 9.98
CA GLU A 142 5.80 9.37 8.62
C GLU A 142 6.09 7.97 8.06
N THR A 143 5.36 7.58 7.04
CA THR A 143 5.58 6.31 6.32
C THR A 143 6.38 6.58 5.07
N VAL A 144 7.44 5.81 4.83
CA VAL A 144 8.32 5.98 3.67
C VAL A 144 8.27 4.74 2.81
N ILE A 145 8.03 4.93 1.53
CA ILE A 145 8.06 3.87 0.52
C ILE A 145 8.96 4.28 -0.64
N THR A 146 9.64 3.31 -1.23
CA THR A 146 10.38 3.54 -2.47
C THR A 146 9.46 3.29 -3.65
N VAL A 147 9.31 4.29 -4.52
CA VAL A 147 8.53 4.20 -5.76
C VAL A 147 9.42 4.41 -6.96
N ALA A 148 9.27 3.54 -7.97
CA ALA A 148 9.97 3.64 -9.25
C ALA A 148 8.95 3.38 -10.35
N PRO A 149 8.28 4.43 -10.86
CA PRO A 149 7.24 4.27 -11.87
C PRO A 149 7.84 3.83 -13.21
N ASP A 150 7.35 2.72 -13.76
CA ASP A 150 7.82 2.11 -15.00
C ASP A 150 7.01 2.53 -16.25
N LYS A 151 5.96 3.32 -16.06
CA LYS A 151 5.09 3.81 -17.14
C LYS A 151 4.78 5.28 -16.97
N ALA A 152 4.90 6.04 -18.04
CA ALA A 152 4.44 7.42 -18.08
C ALA A 152 2.90 7.47 -18.07
N GLY A 153 2.35 8.50 -17.45
CA GLY A 153 0.91 8.69 -17.35
C GLY A 153 0.47 9.48 -16.13
N GLU A 154 -0.83 9.53 -15.93
CA GLU A 154 -1.47 10.11 -14.75
C GLU A 154 -1.86 8.99 -13.79
N TYR A 155 -1.38 9.07 -12.57
CA TYR A 155 -1.68 8.15 -11.48
C TYR A 155 -2.59 8.86 -10.48
N THR A 156 -3.65 8.19 -10.07
CA THR A 156 -4.61 8.73 -9.12
C THR A 156 -4.31 8.22 -7.70
N VAL A 157 -4.24 9.14 -6.76
CA VAL A 157 -4.18 8.81 -5.33
C VAL A 157 -5.61 8.87 -4.78
N VAL A 158 -6.12 7.73 -4.34
CA VAL A 158 -7.47 7.61 -3.78
C VAL A 158 -7.37 7.43 -2.27
N CYS A 159 -8.13 8.21 -1.52
CA CYS A 159 -8.33 7.91 -0.11
C CYS A 159 -9.35 6.77 0.03
N ASN A 160 -8.91 5.62 0.54
CA ASN A 160 -9.76 4.42 0.68
C ASN A 160 -10.03 4.03 2.16
N GLU A 161 -9.69 4.92 3.10
CA GLU A 161 -10.07 4.83 4.52
C GLU A 161 -11.03 5.98 4.85
N PHE A 162 -12.16 5.68 5.47
CA PHE A 162 -13.16 6.71 5.79
C PHE A 162 -12.59 7.80 6.69
N CYS A 163 -12.49 9.01 6.17
CA CYS A 163 -11.92 10.19 6.83
C CYS A 163 -12.94 11.35 6.98
N GLY A 164 -14.23 11.06 6.97
CA GLY A 164 -15.28 12.05 7.18
C GLY A 164 -16.10 12.38 5.93
N ILE A 165 -16.88 13.47 5.98
CA ILE A 165 -17.94 13.79 5.01
C ILE A 165 -17.41 13.91 3.56
N GLY A 166 -16.23 14.51 3.37
CA GLY A 166 -15.60 14.70 2.05
C GLY A 166 -14.74 13.52 1.56
N HIS A 167 -14.75 12.39 2.27
CA HIS A 167 -13.94 11.22 1.92
C HIS A 167 -14.07 10.79 0.45
N HIS A 168 -15.26 10.76 -0.09
CA HIS A 168 -15.53 10.35 -1.48
C HIS A 168 -15.00 11.33 -2.54
N LEU A 169 -14.59 12.53 -2.16
CA LEU A 169 -13.97 13.54 -3.02
C LEU A 169 -12.45 13.63 -2.89
N MET A 170 -11.87 12.90 -1.93
CA MET A 170 -10.44 12.98 -1.63
C MET A 170 -9.61 12.19 -2.66
N LEU A 171 -9.34 12.85 -3.77
CA LEU A 171 -8.50 12.37 -4.86
C LEU A 171 -7.26 13.25 -5.00
N GLY A 172 -6.13 12.63 -5.31
CA GLY A 172 -4.87 13.28 -5.63
C GLY A 172 -4.28 12.77 -6.93
N LYS A 173 -3.16 13.36 -7.35
CA LYS A 173 -2.51 12.99 -8.61
C LYS A 173 -1.00 12.91 -8.45
N ILE A 174 -0.42 11.96 -9.19
CA ILE A 174 1.01 11.90 -9.47
C ILE A 174 1.14 11.79 -10.99
N PHE A 175 1.84 12.73 -11.60
CA PHE A 175 2.18 12.66 -13.02
C PHE A 175 3.53 11.96 -13.18
N VAL A 176 3.61 11.03 -14.11
CA VAL A 176 4.87 10.41 -14.51
C VAL A 176 5.16 10.79 -15.95
N ARG A 177 6.32 11.42 -16.19
CA ARG A 177 6.74 11.88 -17.51
C ARG A 177 7.86 11.02 -18.05
N GLU A 178 7.89 10.87 -19.37
CA GLU A 178 9.07 10.35 -20.06
C GLU A 178 10.25 11.32 -19.85
N ASN A 179 11.47 10.78 -19.78
CA ASN A 179 12.71 11.56 -19.69
C ASN A 179 13.06 12.22 -21.03
#